data_7f1e7cbb920bbe6ecc9adc73e4bb63e3
#
_entry.id   7f1e7cbb920bbe6ecc9adc73e4bb63e3
#
_cell.length_a   1.000
_cell.length_b   1.000
_cell.length_c   1.000
_cell.angle_alpha   90.00
_cell.angle_beta   90.00
_cell.angle_gamma   90.00
#
_symmetry.space_group_name_H-M   'P 1'
#
loop_
_entity.id
_entity.type
_entity.pdbx_description
1 polymer ?
#
loop_
_entity_poly.entity_id
_entity_poly.type
_entity_poly.pdbx_seq_one_letter_code
_entity_poly.pdbx_strand_id
1 'polypeptide(L)'
;MRANPHAITVALDLYFKGVSLRKIVDHLKQFEQVNVSHVAVLKWIQKYVAVMRDYVDAMKPELSRVFHADETKVNIRGQWVWLWHLMDGDTRFLLANHVSQGRNISDAREAFREAKEVAKVEPRVLLTDGLGSYGPASRREFPDAVHVAGVGLQGRLNNNRIERYHSTFKGEQVRPARGIKTTDSAILDGQRIYYNHIRPHQGLEGKTPGQAAGLDLELKGNKWESMIRQSARLRNKNGATDP
;
A
#
# COMPACT_ATOMS: atom_id res chain seq x y z
N MET A 1 0.54 -7.19 30.13
CA MET A 1 1.94 -6.99 29.73
C MET A 1 1.98 -5.90 28.66
N ARG A 2 2.69 -4.80 28.91
CA ARG A 2 2.97 -3.84 27.85
C ARG A 2 3.95 -4.49 26.88
N ALA A 3 3.56 -4.63 25.61
CA ALA A 3 4.43 -5.18 24.58
C ALA A 3 5.64 -4.24 24.37
N ASN A 4 6.83 -4.81 24.20
CA ASN A 4 8.04 -4.05 23.90
C ASN A 4 7.87 -3.30 22.55
N PRO A 5 7.98 -1.96 22.51
CA PRO A 5 7.82 -1.18 21.27
C PRO A 5 8.78 -1.63 20.16
N HIS A 6 10.00 -1.99 20.51
CA HIS A 6 10.99 -2.50 19.55
C HIS A 6 10.50 -3.80 18.89
N ALA A 7 10.05 -4.78 19.67
CA ALA A 7 9.53 -6.04 19.14
C ALA A 7 8.30 -5.83 18.21
N ILE A 8 7.45 -4.85 18.51
CA ILE A 8 6.33 -4.50 17.64
C ILE A 8 6.82 -4.00 16.28
N THR A 9 7.77 -3.09 16.25
CA THR A 9 8.29 -2.52 15.00
C THR A 9 9.10 -3.53 14.20
N VAL A 10 9.84 -4.43 14.84
CA VAL A 10 10.49 -5.59 14.21
C VAL A 10 9.43 -6.49 13.56
N ALA A 11 8.33 -6.77 14.27
CA ALA A 11 7.23 -7.58 13.73
C ALA A 11 6.57 -6.95 12.50
N LEU A 12 6.33 -5.63 12.52
CA LEU A 12 5.80 -4.88 11.36
C LEU A 12 6.75 -4.98 10.17
N ASP A 13 8.02 -4.72 10.38
CA ASP A 13 9.04 -4.72 9.32
C ASP A 13 9.17 -6.10 8.66
N LEU A 14 9.31 -7.15 9.46
CA LEU A 14 9.39 -8.52 8.96
C LEU A 14 8.11 -8.95 8.22
N TYR A 15 6.94 -8.56 8.74
CA TYR A 15 5.67 -8.91 8.12
C TYR A 15 5.52 -8.31 6.73
N PHE A 16 5.77 -7.00 6.58
CA PHE A 16 5.65 -6.33 5.29
C PHE A 16 6.79 -6.67 4.31
N LYS A 17 7.90 -7.24 4.80
CA LYS A 17 8.92 -7.91 4.00
C LYS A 17 8.57 -9.35 3.61
N GLY A 18 7.38 -9.83 3.94
CA GLY A 18 6.88 -11.13 3.50
C GLY A 18 7.16 -12.30 4.44
N VAL A 19 7.60 -12.05 5.66
CA VAL A 19 7.82 -13.11 6.65
C VAL A 19 6.48 -13.54 7.27
N SER A 20 6.21 -14.84 7.34
CA SER A 20 4.97 -15.34 7.92
C SER A 20 4.89 -15.09 9.42
N LEU A 21 3.67 -14.90 9.97
CA LEU A 21 3.45 -14.63 11.39
C LEU A 21 4.14 -15.65 12.34
N ARG A 22 4.18 -16.92 11.96
CA ARG A 22 4.84 -17.97 12.78
C ARG A 22 6.35 -17.82 12.78
N LYS A 23 6.95 -17.46 11.64
CA LYS A 23 8.40 -17.18 11.55
C LYS A 23 8.75 -15.89 12.29
N ILE A 24 7.87 -14.90 12.32
CA ILE A 24 8.04 -13.68 13.13
C ILE A 24 8.05 -14.02 14.61
N VAL A 25 7.13 -14.87 15.08
CA VAL A 25 7.11 -15.33 16.49
C VAL A 25 8.42 -16.04 16.84
N ASP A 26 8.90 -16.92 15.97
CA ASP A 26 10.17 -17.61 16.18
C ASP A 26 11.35 -16.64 16.26
N HIS A 27 11.41 -15.68 15.32
CA HIS A 27 12.42 -14.63 15.34
C HIS A 27 12.39 -13.79 16.62
N LEU A 28 11.19 -13.32 17.04
CA LEU A 28 11.04 -12.54 18.27
C LEU A 28 11.45 -13.31 19.52
N LYS A 29 11.18 -14.61 19.56
CA LYS A 29 11.61 -15.48 20.67
C LYS A 29 13.14 -15.64 20.70
N GLN A 30 13.75 -15.88 19.54
CA GLN A 30 15.18 -16.17 19.42
C GLN A 30 16.07 -14.93 19.62
N PHE A 31 15.71 -13.81 18.99
CA PHE A 31 16.57 -12.62 18.93
C PHE A 31 16.17 -11.52 19.90
N GLU A 32 14.86 -11.39 20.18
CA GLU A 32 14.32 -10.31 21.01
C GLU A 32 13.93 -10.80 22.42
N GLN A 33 14.01 -12.11 22.69
CA GLN A 33 13.58 -12.75 23.94
C GLN A 33 12.11 -12.45 24.30
N VAL A 34 11.27 -12.22 23.27
CA VAL A 34 9.86 -11.88 23.41
C VAL A 34 8.99 -13.09 23.07
N ASN A 35 8.24 -13.56 24.07
CA ASN A 35 7.32 -14.70 23.93
C ASN A 35 5.90 -14.20 23.66
N VAL A 36 5.45 -14.36 22.42
CA VAL A 36 4.11 -13.91 21.97
C VAL A 36 3.47 -14.95 21.03
N SER A 37 2.15 -14.88 20.88
CA SER A 37 1.44 -15.70 19.89
C SER A 37 1.38 -15.01 18.52
N HIS A 38 1.26 -15.79 17.46
CA HIS A 38 1.06 -15.25 16.11
C HIS A 38 -0.22 -14.40 15.99
N VAL A 39 -1.23 -14.67 16.83
CA VAL A 39 -2.45 -13.85 16.91
C VAL A 39 -2.15 -12.48 17.51
N ALA A 40 -1.30 -12.42 18.54
CA ALA A 40 -0.87 -11.15 19.12
C ALA A 40 -0.09 -10.30 18.11
N VAL A 41 0.81 -10.93 17.35
CA VAL A 41 1.53 -10.25 16.26
C VAL A 41 0.57 -9.68 15.21
N LEU A 42 -0.44 -10.45 14.78
CA LEU A 42 -1.45 -9.97 13.84
C LEU A 42 -2.24 -8.77 14.39
N LYS A 43 -2.63 -8.82 15.66
CA LYS A 43 -3.32 -7.70 16.34
C LYS A 43 -2.43 -6.44 16.41
N TRP A 44 -1.13 -6.59 16.64
CA TRP A 44 -0.22 -5.45 16.57
C TRP A 44 -0.19 -4.83 15.20
N ILE A 45 -0.05 -5.65 14.13
CA ILE A 45 -0.04 -5.16 12.76
C ILE A 45 -1.33 -4.39 12.47
N GLN A 46 -2.49 -4.97 12.75
CA GLN A 46 -3.78 -4.33 12.50
C GLN A 46 -3.93 -3.01 13.27
N LYS A 47 -3.60 -3.00 14.56
CA LYS A 47 -3.68 -1.80 15.41
C LYS A 47 -2.79 -0.67 14.89
N TYR A 48 -1.52 -0.95 14.66
CA TYR A 48 -0.57 0.11 14.30
C TYR A 48 -0.71 0.58 12.85
N VAL A 49 -1.15 -0.30 11.94
CA VAL A 49 -1.52 0.13 10.58
C VAL A 49 -2.69 1.11 10.62
N ALA A 50 -3.74 0.82 11.39
CA ALA A 50 -4.88 1.73 11.52
C ALA A 50 -4.47 3.12 12.06
N VAL A 51 -3.55 3.15 13.04
CA VAL A 51 -3.01 4.43 13.58
C VAL A 51 -2.23 5.21 12.52
N MET A 52 -1.41 4.52 11.72
CA MET A 52 -0.58 5.16 10.69
C MET A 52 -1.37 5.57 9.45
N ARG A 53 -2.43 4.81 9.09
CA ARG A 53 -3.28 5.11 7.93
C ARG A 53 -3.83 6.52 7.98
N ASP A 54 -4.52 6.87 9.07
CA ASP A 54 -5.15 8.18 9.23
C ASP A 54 -4.11 9.33 9.11
N TYR A 55 -2.90 9.08 9.57
CA TYR A 55 -1.79 10.02 9.48
C TYR A 55 -1.33 10.24 8.03
N VAL A 56 -1.06 9.15 7.28
CA VAL A 56 -0.56 9.26 5.91
C VAL A 56 -1.65 9.72 4.93
N ASP A 57 -2.92 9.38 5.18
CA ASP A 57 -4.06 9.78 4.33
C ASP A 57 -4.38 11.28 4.46
N ALA A 58 -3.97 11.92 5.56
CA ALA A 58 -4.07 13.37 5.71
C ALA A 58 -3.05 14.13 4.84
N MET A 59 -1.99 13.49 4.36
CA MET A 59 -0.94 14.12 3.57
C MET A 59 -1.38 14.40 2.13
N LYS A 60 -0.69 15.35 1.50
CA LYS A 60 -0.90 15.68 0.08
C LYS A 60 0.40 15.43 -0.69
N PRO A 61 0.51 14.34 -1.44
CA PRO A 61 1.68 14.05 -2.24
C PRO A 61 1.77 14.99 -3.47
N GLU A 62 2.99 15.32 -3.87
CA GLU A 62 3.28 15.98 -5.15
C GLU A 62 3.44 14.92 -6.23
N LEU A 63 2.51 14.85 -7.16
CA LEU A 63 2.42 13.79 -8.17
C LEU A 63 2.65 14.32 -9.58
N SER A 64 3.19 13.46 -10.46
CA SER A 64 3.41 13.78 -11.87
C SER A 64 2.12 13.99 -12.67
N ARG A 65 0.98 13.48 -12.14
CA ARG A 65 -0.33 13.46 -12.78
C ARG A 65 -0.40 12.55 -14.03
N VAL A 66 0.55 11.62 -14.15
CA VAL A 66 0.49 10.48 -15.06
C VAL A 66 0.27 9.25 -14.19
N PHE A 67 -0.95 8.70 -14.20
CA PHE A 67 -1.27 7.53 -13.40
C PHE A 67 -1.25 6.27 -14.23
N HIS A 68 -0.72 5.21 -13.68
CA HIS A 68 -0.82 3.85 -14.20
C HIS A 68 -1.87 3.10 -13.41
N ALA A 69 -2.73 2.37 -14.09
CA ALA A 69 -3.67 1.44 -13.48
C ALA A 69 -3.52 0.05 -14.10
N ASP A 70 -3.53 -0.94 -13.26
CA ASP A 70 -3.47 -2.34 -13.65
C ASP A 70 -4.10 -3.22 -12.58
N GLU A 71 -4.60 -4.39 -12.95
CA GLU A 71 -5.16 -5.31 -11.99
C GLU A 71 -4.49 -6.70 -12.06
N THR A 72 -4.53 -7.39 -10.95
CA THR A 72 -3.98 -8.73 -10.88
C THR A 72 -4.89 -9.66 -10.10
N LYS A 73 -4.93 -10.92 -10.51
CA LYS A 73 -5.75 -11.94 -9.85
C LYS A 73 -5.01 -12.53 -8.67
N VAL A 74 -5.66 -12.59 -7.51
CA VAL A 74 -5.14 -13.20 -6.29
C VAL A 74 -6.16 -14.16 -5.66
N ASN A 75 -5.67 -15.15 -4.94
CA ASN A 75 -6.53 -16.09 -4.21
C ASN A 75 -6.59 -15.66 -2.74
N ILE A 76 -7.80 -15.36 -2.26
CA ILE A 76 -8.07 -15.05 -0.86
C ILE A 76 -9.00 -16.13 -0.30
N ARG A 77 -8.50 -16.96 0.61
CA ARG A 77 -9.27 -18.05 1.25
C ARG A 77 -9.97 -19.00 0.26
N GLY A 78 -9.28 -19.36 -0.82
CA GLY A 78 -9.84 -20.25 -1.85
C GLY A 78 -10.69 -19.53 -2.90
N GLN A 79 -11.01 -18.27 -2.73
CA GLN A 79 -11.74 -17.47 -3.70
C GLN A 79 -10.79 -16.61 -4.52
N TRP A 80 -10.97 -16.64 -5.84
CA TRP A 80 -10.25 -15.77 -6.75
C TRP A 80 -10.91 -14.40 -6.78
N VAL A 81 -10.12 -13.34 -6.48
CA VAL A 81 -10.53 -11.95 -6.50
C VAL A 81 -9.57 -11.12 -7.33
N TRP A 82 -9.98 -9.92 -7.70
CA TRP A 82 -9.16 -8.97 -8.42
C TRP A 82 -8.62 -7.92 -7.46
N LEU A 83 -7.33 -7.63 -7.60
CA LEU A 83 -6.62 -6.62 -6.86
C LEU A 83 -6.18 -5.54 -7.84
N TRP A 84 -6.73 -4.34 -7.67
CA TRP A 84 -6.50 -3.18 -8.53
C TRP A 84 -5.43 -2.31 -7.90
N HIS A 85 -4.47 -1.90 -8.68
CA HIS A 85 -3.44 -0.99 -8.26
C HIS A 85 -3.46 0.25 -9.13
N LEU A 86 -3.32 1.42 -8.48
CA LEU A 86 -3.02 2.67 -9.16
C LEU A 86 -1.74 3.26 -8.60
N MET A 87 -0.91 3.80 -9.47
CA MET A 87 0.42 4.31 -9.12
C MET A 87 0.74 5.56 -9.93
N ASP A 88 1.36 6.55 -9.30
CA ASP A 88 1.93 7.69 -10.02
C ASP A 88 3.17 7.28 -10.81
N GLY A 89 3.23 7.75 -12.06
CA GLY A 89 4.22 7.31 -13.02
C GLY A 89 5.65 7.68 -12.64
N ASP A 90 5.92 8.88 -12.15
CA ASP A 90 7.28 9.33 -11.88
C ASP A 90 7.74 8.99 -10.47
N THR A 91 6.91 9.29 -9.47
CA THR A 91 7.24 9.08 -8.07
C THR A 91 7.08 7.63 -7.62
N ARG A 92 6.38 6.79 -8.41
CA ARG A 92 5.96 5.43 -8.06
C ARG A 92 5.08 5.39 -6.82
N PHE A 93 4.47 6.51 -6.43
CA PHE A 93 3.60 6.57 -5.26
C PHE A 93 2.34 5.72 -5.51
N LEU A 94 2.13 4.73 -4.66
CA LEU A 94 0.99 3.83 -4.75
C LEU A 94 -0.26 4.54 -4.21
N LEU A 95 -1.26 4.72 -5.06
CA LEU A 95 -2.47 5.49 -4.81
C LEU A 95 -3.63 4.61 -4.35
N ALA A 96 -3.74 3.40 -4.89
CA ALA A 96 -4.80 2.46 -4.52
C ALA A 96 -4.32 1.01 -4.47
N ASN A 97 -4.92 0.26 -3.55
CA ASN A 97 -4.83 -1.19 -3.40
C ASN A 97 -6.23 -1.77 -3.20
N HIS A 98 -7.09 -1.64 -4.20
CA HIS A 98 -8.50 -2.01 -4.09
C HIS A 98 -8.73 -3.49 -4.42
N VAL A 99 -9.61 -4.17 -3.67
CA VAL A 99 -9.98 -5.57 -3.91
C VAL A 99 -11.45 -5.67 -4.30
N SER A 100 -11.75 -6.39 -5.37
CA SER A 100 -13.11 -6.66 -5.84
C SER A 100 -13.33 -8.13 -6.20
N GLN A 101 -14.58 -8.55 -6.18
CA GLN A 101 -14.99 -9.87 -6.66
C GLN A 101 -15.03 -9.93 -8.18
N GLY A 102 -15.44 -8.85 -8.81
CA GLY A 102 -15.58 -8.72 -10.24
C GLY A 102 -14.44 -7.94 -10.89
N ARG A 103 -14.53 -7.81 -12.20
CA ARG A 103 -13.59 -7.05 -13.03
C ARG A 103 -14.37 -6.14 -14.01
N ASN A 104 -15.40 -5.50 -13.47
CA ASN A 104 -16.32 -4.70 -14.24
C ASN A 104 -16.09 -3.19 -14.05
N ILE A 105 -16.95 -2.36 -14.66
CA ILE A 105 -16.80 -0.90 -14.63
C ILE A 105 -16.96 -0.35 -13.20
N SER A 106 -17.84 -0.92 -12.37
CA SER A 106 -18.02 -0.44 -10.99
C SER A 106 -16.80 -0.73 -10.14
N ASP A 107 -16.16 -1.90 -10.32
CA ASP A 107 -14.94 -2.27 -9.60
C ASP A 107 -13.78 -1.33 -9.94
N ALA A 108 -13.58 -1.05 -11.23
CA ALA A 108 -12.58 -0.08 -11.69
C ALA A 108 -12.84 1.33 -11.14
N ARG A 109 -14.12 1.75 -11.06
CA ARG A 109 -14.49 3.05 -10.51
C ARG A 109 -14.17 3.18 -9.02
N GLU A 110 -14.41 2.15 -8.22
CA GLU A 110 -14.04 2.17 -6.80
C GLU A 110 -12.53 2.32 -6.61
N ALA A 111 -11.73 1.59 -7.39
CA ALA A 111 -10.28 1.74 -7.36
C ALA A 111 -9.83 3.17 -7.76
N PHE A 112 -10.50 3.78 -8.74
CA PHE A 112 -10.20 5.15 -9.17
C PHE A 112 -10.59 6.19 -8.11
N ARG A 113 -11.70 6.00 -7.40
CA ARG A 113 -12.11 6.86 -6.28
C ARG A 113 -11.12 6.79 -5.14
N GLU A 114 -10.70 5.57 -4.73
CA GLU A 114 -9.66 5.39 -3.72
C GLU A 114 -8.38 6.13 -4.12
N ALA A 115 -7.95 5.99 -5.37
CA ALA A 115 -6.77 6.69 -5.87
C ALA A 115 -6.94 8.22 -5.85
N LYS A 116 -8.11 8.74 -6.20
CA LYS A 116 -8.43 10.18 -6.17
C LYS A 116 -8.39 10.74 -4.75
N GLU A 117 -8.93 10.01 -3.78
CA GLU A 117 -8.92 10.39 -2.37
C GLU A 117 -7.48 10.47 -1.81
N VAL A 118 -6.63 9.52 -2.16
CA VAL A 118 -5.22 9.49 -1.73
C VAL A 118 -4.39 10.54 -2.47
N ALA A 119 -4.58 10.68 -3.77
CA ALA A 119 -3.83 11.63 -4.61
C ALA A 119 -4.18 13.09 -4.32
N LYS A 120 -5.45 13.37 -3.97
CA LYS A 120 -6.01 14.74 -3.81
C LYS A 120 -5.85 15.63 -5.05
N VAL A 121 -5.54 15.01 -6.18
CA VAL A 121 -5.46 15.62 -7.52
C VAL A 121 -5.92 14.59 -8.56
N GLU A 122 -6.41 15.06 -9.69
CA GLU A 122 -6.76 14.19 -10.81
C GLU A 122 -5.57 14.02 -11.76
N PRO A 123 -5.44 12.85 -12.41
CA PRO A 123 -4.43 12.65 -13.43
C PRO A 123 -4.73 13.51 -14.66
N ARG A 124 -3.69 13.90 -15.40
CA ARG A 124 -3.82 14.40 -16.76
C ARG A 124 -3.79 13.27 -17.78
N VAL A 125 -3.09 12.19 -17.44
CA VAL A 125 -2.97 11.00 -18.28
C VAL A 125 -3.18 9.77 -17.41
N LEU A 126 -4.03 8.87 -17.88
CA LEU A 126 -4.22 7.54 -17.28
C LEU A 126 -3.75 6.48 -18.27
N LEU A 127 -2.77 5.69 -17.86
CA LEU A 127 -2.21 4.59 -18.65
C LEU A 127 -2.76 3.26 -18.12
N THR A 128 -3.31 2.42 -18.99
CA THR A 128 -3.84 1.10 -18.63
C THR A 128 -3.48 0.05 -19.68
N ASP A 129 -3.63 -1.20 -19.36
CA ASP A 129 -3.56 -2.28 -20.35
C ASP A 129 -4.68 -2.22 -21.40
N GLY A 130 -5.51 -2.96 -21.65
CA GLY A 130 -6.61 -2.90 -22.62
C GLY A 130 -7.94 -3.37 -22.06
N LEU A 131 -8.05 -3.49 -20.73
CA LEU A 131 -9.27 -3.94 -20.11
C LEU A 131 -10.42 -2.97 -20.39
N GLY A 132 -11.52 -3.49 -20.96
CA GLY A 132 -12.66 -2.69 -21.39
C GLY A 132 -13.38 -1.89 -20.31
N SER A 133 -13.22 -2.26 -19.03
CA SER A 133 -13.81 -1.53 -17.91
C SER A 133 -13.11 -0.20 -17.61
N TYR A 134 -11.82 -0.05 -17.94
CA TYR A 134 -11.05 1.16 -17.64
C TYR A 134 -11.56 2.40 -18.38
N GLY A 135 -11.88 2.30 -19.65
CA GLY A 135 -12.34 3.44 -20.44
C GLY A 135 -13.61 4.10 -19.89
N PRO A 136 -14.72 3.36 -19.70
CA PRO A 136 -15.93 3.90 -19.08
C PRO A 136 -15.72 4.39 -17.64
N ALA A 137 -14.88 3.72 -16.84
CA ALA A 137 -14.56 4.14 -15.49
C ALA A 137 -13.78 5.47 -15.47
N SER A 138 -12.77 5.61 -16.34
CA SER A 138 -11.97 6.83 -16.49
C SER A 138 -12.84 8.03 -16.86
N ARG A 139 -13.71 7.90 -17.83
CA ARG A 139 -14.61 9.00 -18.23
C ARG A 139 -15.51 9.50 -17.11
N ARG A 140 -15.80 8.66 -16.11
CA ARG A 140 -16.66 9.04 -14.97
C ARG A 140 -15.89 9.60 -13.80
N GLU A 141 -14.74 9.03 -13.49
CA GLU A 141 -13.98 9.39 -12.26
C GLU A 141 -12.87 10.41 -12.55
N PHE A 142 -12.34 10.43 -13.80
CA PHE A 142 -11.30 11.35 -14.28
C PHE A 142 -11.68 11.94 -15.63
N PRO A 143 -12.76 12.75 -15.72
CA PRO A 143 -13.32 13.21 -16.99
C PRO A 143 -12.33 14.01 -17.84
N ASP A 144 -11.41 14.73 -17.21
CA ASP A 144 -10.41 15.58 -17.88
C ASP A 144 -9.11 14.83 -18.22
N ALA A 145 -8.99 13.56 -17.86
CA ALA A 145 -7.79 12.77 -18.12
C ALA A 145 -7.81 12.19 -19.54
N VAL A 146 -6.67 12.26 -20.21
CA VAL A 146 -6.43 11.51 -21.44
C VAL A 146 -6.19 10.05 -21.08
N HIS A 147 -7.12 9.17 -21.41
CA HIS A 147 -6.98 7.73 -21.21
C HIS A 147 -6.24 7.09 -22.38
N VAL A 148 -5.09 6.50 -22.13
CA VAL A 148 -4.28 5.73 -23.09
C VAL A 148 -4.39 4.26 -22.72
N ALA A 149 -5.16 3.52 -23.48
CA ALA A 149 -5.37 2.09 -23.31
C ALA A 149 -4.38 1.26 -24.14
N GLY A 150 -4.17 0.00 -23.76
CA GLY A 150 -3.31 -0.93 -24.49
C GLY A 150 -1.82 -0.70 -24.27
N VAL A 151 -1.44 -0.08 -23.14
CA VAL A 151 -0.05 0.12 -22.77
C VAL A 151 0.53 -1.22 -22.33
N GLY A 152 1.44 -1.77 -23.13
CA GLY A 152 2.11 -3.04 -22.87
C GLY A 152 3.44 -2.89 -22.10
N LEU A 153 4.24 -3.95 -22.13
CA LEU A 153 5.55 -3.99 -21.48
C LEU A 153 6.66 -3.31 -22.30
N GLN A 154 6.41 -3.04 -23.58
CA GLN A 154 7.39 -2.47 -24.52
C GLN A 154 7.00 -1.06 -24.94
N GLY A 155 7.99 -0.21 -25.19
CA GLY A 155 7.79 1.16 -25.65
C GLY A 155 8.08 2.22 -24.58
N ARG A 156 7.94 3.49 -24.97
CA ARG A 156 8.18 4.65 -24.08
C ARG A 156 7.11 4.75 -22.98
N LEU A 157 5.86 4.43 -23.34
CA LEU A 157 4.77 4.30 -22.39
C LEU A 157 4.62 2.80 -22.09
N ASN A 158 4.92 2.38 -20.87
CA ASN A 158 4.83 0.98 -20.47
C ASN A 158 4.35 0.83 -19.02
N ASN A 159 3.81 -0.35 -18.71
CA ASN A 159 3.30 -0.71 -17.38
C ASN A 159 4.34 -1.42 -16.49
N ASN A 160 5.62 -1.43 -16.87
CA ASN A 160 6.67 -2.16 -16.14
C ASN A 160 6.75 -1.83 -14.65
N ARG A 161 6.41 -0.59 -14.26
CA ARG A 161 6.47 -0.15 -12.85
C ARG A 161 5.40 -0.83 -12.01
N ILE A 162 4.16 -0.87 -12.51
CA ILE A 162 3.05 -1.47 -11.80
C ILE A 162 3.13 -3.00 -11.85
N GLU A 163 3.58 -3.59 -12.95
CA GLU A 163 3.86 -5.02 -13.07
C GLU A 163 4.94 -5.49 -12.09
N ARG A 164 5.99 -4.69 -11.89
CA ARG A 164 7.00 -4.98 -10.87
C ARG A 164 6.42 -4.91 -9.47
N TYR A 165 5.50 -3.97 -9.22
CA TYR A 165 4.79 -3.91 -7.96
C TYR A 165 3.93 -5.17 -7.74
N HIS A 166 3.21 -5.64 -8.76
CA HIS A 166 2.45 -6.89 -8.70
C HIS A 166 3.32 -8.09 -8.29
N SER A 167 4.49 -8.23 -8.90
CA SER A 167 5.43 -9.31 -8.57
C SER A 167 5.92 -9.21 -7.12
N THR A 168 6.27 -8.00 -6.67
CA THR A 168 6.68 -7.73 -5.29
C THR A 168 5.55 -8.05 -4.32
N PHE A 169 4.35 -7.52 -4.56
CA PHE A 169 3.18 -7.72 -3.71
C PHE A 169 2.81 -9.21 -3.58
N LYS A 170 2.77 -9.93 -4.70
CA LYS A 170 2.50 -11.38 -4.69
C LYS A 170 3.57 -12.15 -3.93
N GLY A 171 4.84 -11.80 -4.09
CA GLY A 171 5.96 -12.43 -3.38
C GLY A 171 5.93 -12.16 -1.88
N GLU A 172 5.71 -10.92 -1.48
CA GLU A 172 5.81 -10.50 -0.09
C GLU A 172 4.51 -10.71 0.71
N GLN A 173 3.34 -10.55 0.10
CA GLN A 173 2.07 -10.55 0.85
C GLN A 173 1.17 -11.75 0.57
N VAL A 174 1.04 -12.16 -0.68
CA VAL A 174 0.09 -13.22 -1.02
C VAL A 174 0.64 -14.61 -0.68
N ARG A 175 1.89 -14.89 -1.07
CA ARG A 175 2.50 -16.20 -0.87
C ARG A 175 2.92 -16.45 0.58
N PRO A 176 3.78 -15.60 1.22
CA PRO A 176 4.35 -15.94 2.51
C PRO A 176 3.47 -15.53 3.68
N ALA A 177 2.88 -14.35 3.63
CA ALA A 177 2.19 -13.79 4.79
C ALA A 177 0.75 -14.28 4.95
N ARG A 178 0.08 -14.63 3.85
CA ARG A 178 -1.31 -15.10 3.85
C ARG A 178 -2.25 -14.22 4.71
N GLY A 179 -1.88 -12.93 4.86
CA GLY A 179 -2.55 -12.00 5.77
C GLY A 179 -3.82 -11.42 5.21
N ILE A 180 -3.94 -11.35 3.87
CA ILE A 180 -5.15 -10.84 3.21
C ILE A 180 -6.22 -11.91 3.32
N LYS A 181 -7.18 -11.67 4.21
CA LYS A 181 -8.28 -12.62 4.49
C LYS A 181 -9.65 -12.08 4.09
N THR A 182 -9.76 -10.79 3.88
CA THR A 182 -10.97 -10.08 3.50
C THR A 182 -10.63 -8.99 2.50
N THR A 183 -11.61 -8.51 1.76
CA THR A 183 -11.45 -7.39 0.83
C THR A 183 -11.17 -6.07 1.55
N ASP A 184 -11.65 -5.92 2.77
CA ASP A 184 -11.35 -4.81 3.68
C ASP A 184 -10.29 -5.28 4.69
N SER A 185 -9.02 -5.18 4.28
CA SER A 185 -7.91 -5.68 5.07
C SER A 185 -6.94 -4.57 5.41
N ALA A 186 -6.74 -4.31 6.71
CA ALA A 186 -5.66 -3.43 7.20
C ALA A 186 -4.27 -3.80 6.65
N ILE A 187 -4.11 -5.03 6.12
CA ILE A 187 -2.87 -5.47 5.49
C ILE A 187 -2.62 -4.73 4.16
N LEU A 188 -3.66 -4.41 3.40
CA LEU A 188 -3.53 -3.64 2.17
C LEU A 188 -3.08 -2.19 2.45
N ASP A 189 -3.68 -1.56 3.45
CA ASP A 189 -3.24 -0.24 3.93
C ASP A 189 -1.79 -0.29 4.43
N GLY A 190 -1.45 -1.29 5.22
CA GLY A 190 -0.09 -1.47 5.74
C GLY A 190 0.93 -1.69 4.62
N GLN A 191 0.57 -2.42 3.56
CA GLN A 191 1.43 -2.59 2.40
C GLN A 191 1.61 -1.27 1.63
N ARG A 192 0.56 -0.46 1.48
CA ARG A 192 0.66 0.88 0.89
C ARG A 192 1.57 1.79 1.72
N ILE A 193 1.43 1.77 3.05
CA ILE A 193 2.29 2.52 3.97
C ILE A 193 3.75 2.06 3.85
N TYR A 194 4.00 0.76 3.90
CA TYR A 194 5.34 0.19 3.77
C TYR A 194 5.99 0.57 2.45
N TYR A 195 5.27 0.37 1.34
CA TYR A 195 5.77 0.67 0.00
C TYR A 195 6.07 2.16 -0.19
N ASN A 196 5.16 3.03 0.23
CA ASN A 196 5.28 4.47 0.01
C ASN A 196 6.26 5.16 0.96
N HIS A 197 6.40 4.71 2.21
CA HIS A 197 7.09 5.51 3.23
C HIS A 197 8.26 4.80 3.94
N ILE A 198 8.31 3.48 3.90
CA ILE A 198 9.34 2.72 4.63
C ILE A 198 10.38 2.13 3.69
N ARG A 199 9.93 1.50 2.60
CA ARG A 199 10.77 0.77 1.66
C ARG A 199 11.55 1.71 0.74
N PRO A 200 12.92 1.65 0.72
CA PRO A 200 13.71 2.36 -0.27
C PRO A 200 13.61 1.68 -1.64
N HIS A 201 13.63 2.46 -2.70
CA HIS A 201 13.54 1.98 -4.08
C HIS A 201 14.81 2.32 -4.86
N GLN A 202 15.48 1.31 -5.40
CA GLN A 202 16.68 1.50 -6.22
C GLN A 202 16.43 2.45 -7.41
N GLY A 203 15.30 2.30 -8.09
CA GLY A 203 14.95 3.17 -9.22
C GLY A 203 14.43 4.56 -8.83
N LEU A 204 14.53 4.94 -7.56
CA LEU A 204 14.34 6.28 -7.01
C LEU A 204 15.58 6.70 -6.20
N GLU A 205 16.75 6.19 -6.57
CA GLU A 205 18.04 6.53 -5.92
C GLU A 205 18.04 6.29 -4.40
N GLY A 206 17.35 5.24 -3.95
CA GLY A 206 17.22 4.90 -2.54
C GLY A 206 16.13 5.67 -1.79
N LYS A 207 15.45 6.62 -2.43
CA LYS A 207 14.29 7.29 -1.84
C LYS A 207 13.08 6.34 -1.76
N THR A 208 12.18 6.62 -0.84
CA THR A 208 10.83 6.04 -0.86
C THR A 208 9.95 6.79 -1.87
N PRO A 209 8.87 6.18 -2.39
CA PRO A 209 7.90 6.88 -3.21
C PRO A 209 7.32 8.14 -2.54
N GLY A 210 7.10 8.10 -1.22
CA GLY A 210 6.69 9.28 -0.45
C GLY A 210 7.69 10.41 -0.52
N GLN A 211 8.97 10.12 -0.32
CA GLN A 211 10.03 11.12 -0.45
C GLN A 211 10.15 11.66 -1.89
N ALA A 212 9.97 10.80 -2.89
CA ALA A 212 9.94 11.23 -4.29
C ALA A 212 8.70 12.11 -4.61
N ALA A 213 7.61 11.93 -3.86
CA ALA A 213 6.40 12.74 -3.93
C ALA A 213 6.39 13.93 -2.94
N GLY A 214 7.57 14.39 -2.50
CA GLY A 214 7.70 15.56 -1.61
C GLY A 214 7.29 15.33 -0.15
N LEU A 215 6.93 14.10 0.23
CA LEU A 215 6.53 13.75 1.60
C LEU A 215 7.75 13.27 2.39
N ASP A 216 8.61 14.18 2.82
CA ASP A 216 9.68 13.81 3.74
C ASP A 216 9.17 13.83 5.18
N LEU A 217 8.90 12.65 5.72
CA LEU A 217 8.41 12.46 7.09
C LEU A 217 9.55 12.51 8.13
N GLU A 218 10.77 12.79 7.71
CA GLU A 218 11.96 12.78 8.59
C GLU A 218 12.02 11.54 9.50
N LEU A 219 11.72 10.35 8.96
CA LEU A 219 11.73 9.10 9.71
C LEU A 219 13.17 8.70 10.05
N LYS A 220 13.58 9.01 11.28
CA LYS A 220 14.95 8.76 11.78
C LYS A 220 15.01 7.40 12.49
N GLY A 221 16.17 6.72 12.39
CA GLY A 221 16.43 5.46 13.06
C GLY A 221 15.44 4.36 12.63
N ASN A 222 14.67 3.83 13.57
CA ASN A 222 13.59 2.88 13.27
C ASN A 222 12.41 3.63 12.66
N LYS A 223 12.26 3.53 11.34
CA LYS A 223 11.23 4.26 10.57
C LYS A 223 9.81 3.94 11.04
N TRP A 224 9.53 2.69 11.39
CA TRP A 224 8.23 2.28 11.90
C TRP A 224 7.90 2.97 13.23
N GLU A 225 8.86 2.95 14.17
CA GLU A 225 8.69 3.61 15.46
C GLU A 225 8.49 5.12 15.29
N SER A 226 9.30 5.74 14.45
CA SER A 226 9.20 7.18 14.15
C SER A 226 7.81 7.52 13.59
N MET A 227 7.31 6.75 12.63
CA MET A 227 5.99 6.96 12.04
C MET A 227 4.86 6.74 13.05
N ILE A 228 4.90 5.67 13.85
CA ILE A 228 3.90 5.41 14.90
C ILE A 228 3.85 6.56 15.91
N ARG A 229 5.01 7.08 16.34
CA ARG A 229 5.08 8.22 17.27
C ARG A 229 4.49 9.50 16.67
N GLN A 230 4.78 9.79 15.41
CA GLN A 230 4.22 10.96 14.71
C GLN A 230 2.71 10.84 14.55
N SER A 231 2.22 9.66 14.15
CA SER A 231 0.79 9.37 14.00
C SER A 231 0.02 9.52 15.31
N ALA A 232 0.57 8.99 16.42
CA ALA A 232 -0.04 9.09 17.74
C ALA A 232 -0.11 10.55 18.22
N ARG A 233 0.92 11.37 17.96
CA ARG A 233 0.91 12.80 18.31
C ARG A 233 -0.18 13.57 17.57
N LEU A 234 -0.43 13.27 16.31
CA LEU A 234 -1.48 13.91 15.52
C LEU A 234 -2.88 13.55 16.06
N ARG A 235 -3.12 12.27 16.38
CA ARG A 235 -4.38 11.81 16.97
C ARG A 235 -4.68 12.53 18.29
N ASN A 236 -3.70 12.63 19.18
CA ASN A 236 -3.86 13.31 20.46
C ASN A 236 -4.17 14.81 20.29
N LYS A 237 -3.59 15.49 19.30
CA LYS A 237 -3.92 16.89 18.98
C LYS A 237 -5.34 17.07 18.46
N ASN A 238 -5.89 16.08 17.78
CA ASN A 238 -7.24 16.10 17.20
C ASN A 238 -8.33 15.59 18.18
N GLY A 239 -8.00 15.32 19.45
CA GLY A 239 -8.95 14.92 20.49
C GLY A 239 -9.52 13.50 20.34
N ALA A 240 -8.96 12.65 19.50
CA ALA A 240 -9.39 11.27 19.37
C ALA A 240 -8.85 10.42 20.53
N THR A 241 -9.75 9.88 21.35
CA THR A 241 -9.42 8.91 22.42
C THR A 241 -8.88 7.61 21.82
N ASP A 242 -7.92 6.99 22.51
CA ASP A 242 -7.35 5.67 22.15
C ASP A 242 -8.46 4.60 22.07
N PRO A 243 -8.50 3.76 21.03
CA PRO A 243 -9.41 2.62 20.92
C PRO A 243 -8.99 1.46 21.82
#